data_28c783d7a7dfaf203e60ea858ece4f2c
#
_entry.id   28c783d7a7dfaf203e60ea858ece4f2c
#
_cell.length_a   1.000
_cell.length_b   1.000
_cell.length_c   1.000
_cell.angle_alpha   90.00
_cell.angle_beta   90.00
_cell.angle_gamma   90.00
#
_symmetry.space_group_name_H-M   'P 1'
#
loop_
_entity.id
_entity.type
_entity.pdbx_description
1 polymer ?
#
loop_
_entity_poly.entity_id
_entity_poly.type
_entity_poly.pdbx_seq_one_letter_code
_entity_poly.pdbx_strand_id
1 'polypeptide(L)'
;MENLTPKRPMSTLPRPTPDPTPHIPEVMHTGGIGGHPKGLSNLFFAEMWERFSYYGMRALLMLFMVAPVAMGGLGFEQKHAAQVYGNYTMASYMMCILGGFIADNFIGARRAVLVGGFIITAGHYTLALNSVWSFYTGLILVALGTGLLKPSISTLVGGLYSTKDQRRDAGFSLFYMGINIGAFAAPLVTGWLAQSEEFRAQLIQWGLDPLH
;
A
#
# COMPACT_ATOMS: atom_id res chain seq x y z
N MET A 1 3.67 53.31 -51.81
CA MET A 1 3.33 53.73 -50.46
C MET A 1 3.24 52.43 -49.62
N GLU A 2 4.34 52.11 -48.97
CA GLU A 2 4.52 50.88 -48.22
C GLU A 2 4.05 51.12 -46.77
N ASN A 3 3.05 50.36 -46.34
CA ASN A 3 2.38 50.53 -45.03
C ASN A 3 3.23 49.88 -43.94
N LEU A 4 4.12 50.65 -43.32
CA LEU A 4 4.93 50.26 -42.20
C LEU A 4 4.04 50.20 -40.94
N THR A 5 3.49 49.02 -40.62
CA THR A 5 2.88 48.77 -39.30
C THR A 5 3.97 48.74 -38.23
N PRO A 6 3.87 49.53 -37.16
CA PRO A 6 4.89 49.55 -36.11
C PRO A 6 4.95 48.19 -35.40
N LYS A 7 6.14 47.54 -35.36
CA LYS A 7 6.43 46.36 -34.57
C LYS A 7 6.17 46.67 -33.07
N ARG A 8 5.26 46.00 -32.46
CA ARG A 8 5.05 46.09 -31.01
C ARG A 8 6.34 45.77 -30.28
N PRO A 9 6.70 46.55 -29.24
CA PRO A 9 7.90 46.27 -28.46
C PRO A 9 7.74 44.95 -27.74
N MET A 10 8.79 44.13 -27.70
CA MET A 10 8.88 42.78 -27.14
C MET A 10 8.68 42.72 -25.60
N SER A 11 8.49 43.88 -24.96
CA SER A 11 8.35 44.04 -23.50
C SER A 11 6.91 43.84 -23.00
N THR A 12 5.92 43.56 -23.85
CA THR A 12 4.52 43.42 -23.46
C THR A 12 4.02 41.97 -23.41
N LEU A 13 4.93 40.99 -23.55
CA LEU A 13 4.55 39.59 -23.30
C LEU A 13 4.36 39.42 -21.77
N PRO A 14 3.22 38.89 -21.33
CA PRO A 14 3.04 38.59 -19.90
C PRO A 14 4.17 37.65 -19.46
N ARG A 15 4.83 38.00 -18.37
CA ARG A 15 5.80 37.08 -17.76
C ARG A 15 5.13 35.73 -17.52
N PRO A 16 5.79 34.63 -17.88
CA PRO A 16 5.26 33.32 -17.54
C PRO A 16 4.97 33.32 -16.03
N THR A 17 3.74 33.00 -15.68
CA THR A 17 3.36 32.79 -14.26
C THR A 17 4.29 31.75 -13.68
N PRO A 18 4.86 31.98 -12.47
CA PRO A 18 5.66 30.97 -11.81
C PRO A 18 4.88 29.66 -11.78
N ASP A 19 5.51 28.56 -12.19
CA ASP A 19 4.95 27.22 -12.09
C ASP A 19 4.53 27.00 -10.63
N PRO A 20 3.24 26.75 -10.33
CA PRO A 20 2.78 26.52 -8.96
C PRO A 20 3.27 25.19 -8.37
N THR A 21 4.00 24.37 -9.14
CA THR A 21 4.62 23.16 -8.61
C THR A 21 5.71 23.53 -7.61
N PRO A 22 5.67 23.01 -6.37
CA PRO A 22 6.72 23.25 -5.40
C PRO A 22 8.06 22.85 -6.04
N HIS A 23 9.03 23.77 -6.03
CA HIS A 23 10.41 23.49 -6.45
C HIS A 23 10.95 22.36 -5.55
N ILE A 24 10.90 21.14 -6.05
CA ILE A 24 11.61 20.02 -5.41
C ILE A 24 13.10 20.25 -5.71
N PRO A 25 13.95 20.45 -4.70
CA PRO A 25 15.37 20.69 -4.92
C PRO A 25 15.98 19.61 -5.82
N GLU A 26 16.83 20.02 -6.75
CA GLU A 26 17.45 19.13 -7.75
C GLU A 26 18.17 17.91 -7.12
N VAL A 27 18.64 18.04 -5.87
CA VAL A 27 19.23 16.97 -5.06
C VAL A 27 18.24 15.83 -4.74
N MET A 28 16.94 16.08 -4.73
CA MET A 28 15.93 15.04 -4.56
C MET A 28 15.65 14.26 -5.85
N HIS A 29 16.10 14.75 -7.00
CA HIS A 29 15.84 14.15 -8.31
C HIS A 29 16.80 13.04 -8.70
N THR A 30 17.84 12.77 -7.91
CA THR A 30 18.88 11.78 -8.23
C THR A 30 19.26 10.93 -7.01
N GLY A 31 19.59 9.67 -7.25
CA GLY A 31 20.16 8.76 -6.23
C GLY A 31 19.21 7.71 -5.67
N GLY A 32 17.98 7.59 -6.20
CA GLY A 32 17.11 6.46 -6.01
C GLY A 32 17.33 5.36 -7.07
N ILE A 33 16.52 4.31 -7.01
CA ILE A 33 16.56 3.19 -7.97
C ILE A 33 16.45 3.72 -9.40
N GLY A 34 17.39 3.34 -10.29
CA GLY A 34 17.37 3.71 -11.71
C GLY A 34 17.52 5.21 -11.99
N GLY A 35 18.13 6.01 -11.08
CA GLY A 35 18.29 7.46 -11.25
C GLY A 35 17.03 8.27 -10.92
N HIS A 36 16.02 7.65 -10.33
CA HIS A 36 14.80 8.30 -9.87
C HIS A 36 15.00 9.01 -8.51
N PRO A 37 14.04 9.83 -8.06
CA PRO A 37 14.08 10.45 -6.74
C PRO A 37 14.23 9.41 -5.62
N LYS A 38 15.01 9.69 -4.58
CA LYS A 38 15.18 8.80 -3.41
C LYS A 38 13.86 8.41 -2.76
N GLY A 39 12.88 9.32 -2.75
CA GLY A 39 11.54 9.06 -2.24
C GLY A 39 10.84 7.89 -2.94
N LEU A 40 11.09 7.68 -4.24
CA LEU A 40 10.51 6.55 -4.97
C LEU A 40 10.97 5.21 -4.41
N SER A 41 12.25 5.07 -4.06
CA SER A 41 12.78 3.84 -3.47
C SER A 41 12.06 3.49 -2.16
N ASN A 42 11.86 4.50 -1.30
CA ASN A 42 11.15 4.29 -0.03
C ASN A 42 9.69 3.89 -0.26
N LEU A 43 8.99 4.56 -1.19
CA LEU A 43 7.61 4.24 -1.52
C LEU A 43 7.49 2.88 -2.22
N PHE A 44 8.44 2.51 -3.07
CA PHE A 44 8.52 1.20 -3.71
C PHE A 44 8.59 0.08 -2.66
N PHE A 45 9.52 0.17 -1.71
CA PHE A 45 9.65 -0.85 -0.67
C PHE A 45 8.47 -0.84 0.30
N ALA A 46 7.95 0.33 0.68
CA ALA A 46 6.78 0.42 1.55
C ALA A 46 5.55 -0.26 0.91
N GLU A 47 5.28 0.01 -0.36
CA GLU A 47 4.16 -0.62 -1.07
C GLU A 47 4.42 -2.12 -1.32
N MET A 48 5.65 -2.50 -1.71
CA MET A 48 6.01 -3.90 -1.90
C MET A 48 5.73 -4.72 -0.64
N TRP A 49 6.16 -4.25 0.54
CA TRP A 49 5.93 -4.94 1.81
C TRP A 49 4.47 -4.90 2.24
N GLU A 50 3.75 -3.80 1.97
CA GLU A 50 2.32 -3.74 2.22
C GLU A 50 1.58 -4.75 1.36
N ARG A 51 1.90 -4.84 0.06
CA ARG A 51 1.34 -5.85 -0.84
C ARG A 51 1.68 -7.27 -0.42
N PHE A 52 2.93 -7.52 -0.03
CA PHE A 52 3.34 -8.81 0.52
C PHE A 52 2.48 -9.18 1.73
N SER A 53 2.34 -8.30 2.69
CA SER A 53 1.51 -8.49 3.89
C SER A 53 0.05 -8.76 3.54
N TYR A 54 -0.54 -7.93 2.67
CA TYR A 54 -1.94 -8.03 2.26
C TYR A 54 -2.24 -9.35 1.53
N TYR A 55 -1.45 -9.71 0.51
CA TYR A 55 -1.69 -10.93 -0.25
C TYR A 55 -1.32 -12.20 0.53
N GLY A 56 -0.29 -12.12 1.38
CA GLY A 56 0.06 -13.21 2.29
C GLY A 56 -1.07 -13.51 3.29
N MET A 57 -1.59 -12.48 3.94
CA MET A 57 -2.74 -12.61 4.82
C MET A 57 -3.95 -13.17 4.08
N ARG A 58 -4.27 -12.65 2.88
CA ARG A 58 -5.41 -13.14 2.09
C ARG A 58 -5.29 -14.61 1.70
N ALA A 59 -4.08 -15.09 1.38
CA ALA A 59 -3.85 -16.48 1.04
C ALA A 59 -4.17 -17.43 2.21
N LEU A 60 -3.86 -17.00 3.43
CA LEU A 60 -4.10 -17.78 4.65
C LEU A 60 -5.50 -17.58 5.22
N LEU A 61 -6.14 -16.43 4.96
CA LEU A 61 -7.39 -16.02 5.59
C LEU A 61 -8.51 -17.06 5.44
N MET A 62 -8.70 -17.58 4.24
CA MET A 62 -9.74 -18.57 3.97
C MET A 62 -9.43 -19.91 4.66
N LEU A 63 -8.17 -20.34 4.62
CA LEU A 63 -7.71 -21.57 5.26
C LEU A 63 -7.90 -21.47 6.78
N PHE A 64 -7.52 -20.36 7.39
CA PHE A 64 -7.68 -20.11 8.82
C PHE A 64 -9.15 -20.10 9.26
N MET A 65 -10.04 -19.49 8.48
CA MET A 65 -11.47 -19.46 8.83
C MET A 65 -12.12 -20.84 8.81
N VAL A 66 -11.76 -21.72 7.87
CA VAL A 66 -12.37 -23.05 7.72
C VAL A 66 -11.66 -24.13 8.52
N ALA A 67 -10.40 -23.94 8.89
CA ALA A 67 -9.66 -24.91 9.68
C ALA A 67 -10.38 -25.21 11.01
N PRO A 68 -10.39 -26.48 11.47
CA PRO A 68 -10.99 -26.86 12.74
C PRO A 68 -10.38 -26.09 13.92
N VAL A 69 -11.21 -25.79 14.92
CA VAL A 69 -10.75 -25.09 16.14
C VAL A 69 -9.63 -25.88 16.85
N ALA A 70 -9.68 -27.21 16.83
CA ALA A 70 -8.62 -28.07 17.37
C ALA A 70 -7.27 -27.92 16.66
N MET A 71 -7.26 -27.35 15.44
CA MET A 71 -6.06 -27.04 14.64
C MET A 71 -5.71 -25.55 14.67
N GLY A 72 -6.26 -24.79 15.61
CA GLY A 72 -6.02 -23.35 15.73
C GLY A 72 -6.82 -22.47 14.77
N GLY A 73 -7.76 -23.04 13.98
CA GLY A 73 -8.64 -22.28 13.09
C GLY A 73 -9.93 -21.80 13.78
N LEU A 74 -10.82 -21.15 13.00
CA LEU A 74 -12.10 -20.66 13.51
C LEU A 74 -13.26 -21.67 13.36
N GLY A 75 -13.10 -22.73 12.59
CA GLY A 75 -14.13 -23.75 12.34
C GLY A 75 -15.37 -23.22 11.61
N PHE A 76 -15.24 -22.15 10.82
CA PHE A 76 -16.37 -21.58 10.08
C PHE A 76 -16.79 -22.52 8.95
N GLU A 77 -18.11 -22.58 8.70
CA GLU A 77 -18.64 -23.17 7.48
C GLU A 77 -18.09 -22.43 6.25
N GLN A 78 -17.78 -23.15 5.18
CA GLN A 78 -17.20 -22.59 3.95
C GLN A 78 -18.02 -21.43 3.36
N LYS A 79 -19.35 -21.53 3.42
CA LYS A 79 -20.26 -20.46 2.96
C LYS A 79 -20.10 -19.19 3.80
N HIS A 80 -20.05 -19.33 5.12
CA HIS A 80 -19.85 -18.20 6.03
C HIS A 80 -18.45 -17.57 5.85
N ALA A 81 -17.41 -18.37 5.75
CA ALA A 81 -16.07 -17.90 5.46
C ALA A 81 -15.97 -17.11 4.15
N ALA A 82 -16.63 -17.60 3.09
CA ALA A 82 -16.70 -16.89 1.82
C ALA A 82 -17.43 -15.54 1.92
N GLN A 83 -18.50 -15.45 2.71
CA GLN A 83 -19.21 -14.19 2.98
C GLN A 83 -18.32 -13.18 3.74
N VAL A 84 -17.64 -13.64 4.79
CA VAL A 84 -16.71 -12.79 5.55
C VAL A 84 -15.60 -12.27 4.64
N TYR A 85 -15.00 -13.14 3.83
CA TYR A 85 -13.97 -12.76 2.86
C TYR A 85 -14.47 -11.73 1.85
N GLY A 86 -15.67 -11.93 1.29
CA GLY A 86 -16.30 -10.99 0.35
C GLY A 86 -16.59 -9.64 0.99
N ASN A 87 -17.17 -9.63 2.19
CA ASN A 87 -17.47 -8.42 2.94
C ASN A 87 -16.20 -7.64 3.30
N TYR A 88 -15.15 -8.32 3.75
CA TYR A 88 -13.85 -7.71 4.02
C TYR A 88 -13.25 -7.07 2.77
N THR A 89 -13.30 -7.77 1.64
CA THR A 89 -12.78 -7.25 0.36
C THR A 89 -13.56 -6.00 -0.07
N MET A 90 -14.88 -6.05 -0.03
CA MET A 90 -15.75 -4.90 -0.34
C MET A 90 -15.45 -3.72 0.60
N ALA A 91 -15.40 -3.96 1.91
CA ALA A 91 -15.09 -2.93 2.90
C ALA A 91 -13.73 -2.27 2.63
N SER A 92 -12.69 -3.05 2.29
CA SER A 92 -11.36 -2.52 1.98
C SER A 92 -11.37 -1.55 0.79
N TYR A 93 -12.15 -1.85 -0.27
CA TYR A 93 -12.30 -0.92 -1.41
C TYR A 93 -13.10 0.32 -1.04
N MET A 94 -14.18 0.18 -0.27
CA MET A 94 -14.97 1.33 0.20
C MET A 94 -14.14 2.25 1.10
N MET A 95 -13.31 1.67 1.96
CA MET A 95 -12.40 2.44 2.83
C MET A 95 -11.35 3.22 2.03
N CYS A 96 -10.96 2.80 0.83
CA CYS A 96 -10.08 3.59 -0.03
C CYS A 96 -10.71 4.93 -0.46
N ILE A 97 -12.01 4.97 -0.69
CA ILE A 97 -12.73 6.21 -1.05
C ILE A 97 -12.76 7.15 0.15
N LEU A 98 -13.16 6.63 1.32
CA LEU A 98 -13.23 7.40 2.56
C LEU A 98 -11.85 7.86 3.02
N GLY A 99 -10.86 6.96 2.98
CA GLY A 99 -9.49 7.24 3.39
C GLY A 99 -8.79 8.24 2.48
N GLY A 100 -9.03 8.18 1.16
CA GLY A 100 -8.58 9.19 0.22
C GLY A 100 -9.17 10.57 0.55
N PHE A 101 -10.49 10.64 0.77
CA PHE A 101 -11.15 11.88 1.17
C PHE A 101 -10.57 12.46 2.47
N ILE A 102 -10.34 11.61 3.49
CA ILE A 102 -9.75 12.03 4.77
C ILE A 102 -8.30 12.51 4.56
N ALA A 103 -7.53 11.80 3.75
CA ALA A 103 -6.16 12.16 3.46
C ALA A 103 -6.06 13.51 2.76
N ASP A 104 -6.90 13.74 1.74
CA ASP A 104 -6.84 14.96 0.92
C ASP A 104 -7.33 16.20 1.67
N ASN A 105 -8.34 16.06 2.55
CA ASN A 105 -8.97 17.21 3.19
C ASN A 105 -8.46 17.51 4.61
N PHE A 106 -7.91 16.52 5.34
CA PHE A 106 -7.64 16.69 6.77
C PHE A 106 -6.20 16.44 7.19
N ILE A 107 -5.57 15.33 6.74
CA ILE A 107 -4.30 14.89 7.33
C ILE A 107 -3.10 14.97 6.38
N GLY A 108 -3.33 15.05 5.08
CA GLY A 108 -2.30 15.03 4.04
C GLY A 108 -1.76 13.62 3.75
N ALA A 109 -1.36 13.38 2.49
CA ALA A 109 -0.96 12.05 2.00
C ALA A 109 0.18 11.40 2.81
N ARG A 110 1.20 12.18 3.22
CA ARG A 110 2.34 11.64 3.99
C ARG A 110 1.92 11.09 5.35
N ARG A 111 1.07 11.81 6.07
CA ARG A 111 0.57 11.36 7.38
C ARG A 111 -0.39 10.21 7.21
N ALA A 112 -1.22 10.23 6.17
CA ALA A 112 -2.16 9.15 5.87
C ALA A 112 -1.45 7.82 5.61
N VAL A 113 -0.32 7.84 4.88
CA VAL A 113 0.52 6.64 4.68
C VAL A 113 1.10 6.13 6.01
N LEU A 114 1.63 7.01 6.85
CA LEU A 114 2.20 6.60 8.14
C LEU A 114 1.13 6.04 9.08
N VAL A 115 0.03 6.76 9.27
CA VAL A 115 -1.07 6.33 10.14
C VAL A 115 -1.70 5.05 9.60
N GLY A 116 -1.94 4.96 8.29
CA GLY A 116 -2.45 3.76 7.64
C GLY A 116 -1.55 2.55 7.86
N GLY A 117 -0.23 2.73 7.71
CA GLY A 117 0.76 1.68 7.97
C GLY A 117 0.74 1.19 9.42
N PHE A 118 0.68 2.09 10.40
CA PHE A 118 0.55 1.71 11.82
C PHE A 118 -0.75 0.95 12.10
N ILE A 119 -1.88 1.40 11.53
CA ILE A 119 -3.17 0.72 11.70
C ILE A 119 -3.14 -0.68 11.06
N ILE A 120 -2.55 -0.85 9.87
CA ILE A 120 -2.37 -2.17 9.23
C ILE A 120 -1.53 -3.07 10.13
N THR A 121 -0.42 -2.56 10.66
CA THR A 121 0.47 -3.31 11.55
C THR A 121 -0.28 -3.77 12.80
N ALA A 122 -1.01 -2.87 13.47
CA ALA A 122 -1.85 -3.22 14.60
C ALA A 122 -2.91 -4.27 14.24
N GLY A 123 -3.53 -4.15 13.04
CA GLY A 123 -4.49 -5.12 12.53
C GLY A 123 -3.88 -6.51 12.37
N HIS A 124 -2.68 -6.63 11.81
CA HIS A 124 -2.00 -7.94 11.68
C HIS A 124 -1.64 -8.55 13.03
N TYR A 125 -1.15 -7.76 13.98
CA TYR A 125 -0.92 -8.27 15.35
C TYR A 125 -2.22 -8.73 16.02
N THR A 126 -3.32 -8.00 15.80
CA THR A 126 -4.63 -8.37 16.33
C THR A 126 -5.15 -9.67 15.70
N LEU A 127 -4.92 -9.88 14.39
CA LEU A 127 -5.26 -11.13 13.70
C LEU A 127 -4.46 -12.35 14.22
N ALA A 128 -3.26 -12.13 14.75
CA ALA A 128 -2.45 -13.19 15.32
C ALA A 128 -2.98 -13.68 16.69
N LEU A 129 -3.90 -12.96 17.31
CA LEU A 129 -4.53 -13.40 18.57
C LEU A 129 -5.64 -14.41 18.27
N ASN A 130 -5.61 -15.55 18.94
CA ASN A 130 -6.54 -16.67 18.71
C ASN A 130 -7.93 -16.43 19.35
N SER A 131 -8.70 -15.47 18.79
CA SER A 131 -10.05 -15.13 19.24
C SER A 131 -10.90 -14.63 18.07
N VAL A 132 -12.18 -15.01 18.05
CA VAL A 132 -13.14 -14.53 17.04
C VAL A 132 -13.26 -13.00 17.08
N TRP A 133 -13.24 -12.38 18.24
CA TRP A 133 -13.31 -10.92 18.39
C TRP A 133 -12.05 -10.23 17.84
N SER A 134 -10.87 -10.77 18.15
CA SER A 134 -9.62 -10.23 17.61
C SER A 134 -9.55 -10.40 16.09
N PHE A 135 -10.07 -11.49 15.56
CA PHE A 135 -10.14 -11.75 14.14
C PHE A 135 -10.93 -10.65 13.40
N TYR A 136 -12.18 -10.39 13.80
CA TYR A 136 -12.98 -9.33 13.16
C TYR A 136 -12.39 -7.94 13.37
N THR A 137 -11.91 -7.64 14.57
CA THR A 137 -11.24 -6.37 14.87
C THR A 137 -10.01 -6.18 13.99
N GLY A 138 -9.19 -7.21 13.83
CA GLY A 138 -8.02 -7.18 12.96
C GLY A 138 -8.38 -6.93 11.50
N LEU A 139 -9.41 -7.58 10.96
CA LEU A 139 -9.88 -7.33 9.59
C LEU A 139 -10.35 -5.89 9.40
N ILE A 140 -11.07 -5.33 10.36
CA ILE A 140 -11.52 -3.94 10.33
C ILE A 140 -10.32 -2.99 10.33
N LEU A 141 -9.35 -3.21 11.21
CA LEU A 141 -8.14 -2.39 11.28
C LEU A 141 -7.35 -2.45 9.97
N VAL A 142 -7.15 -3.64 9.41
CA VAL A 142 -6.44 -3.77 8.11
C VAL A 142 -7.21 -3.04 7.00
N ALA A 143 -8.54 -3.16 6.95
CA ALA A 143 -9.34 -2.45 5.95
C ALA A 143 -9.25 -0.92 6.09
N LEU A 144 -9.33 -0.40 7.32
CA LEU A 144 -9.19 1.03 7.62
C LEU A 144 -7.80 1.55 7.25
N GLY A 145 -6.75 0.84 7.65
CA GLY A 145 -5.38 1.23 7.37
C GLY A 145 -5.05 1.19 5.88
N THR A 146 -5.48 0.15 5.17
CA THR A 146 -5.35 0.04 3.71
C THR A 146 -6.09 1.17 2.99
N GLY A 147 -7.28 1.53 3.50
CA GLY A 147 -8.07 2.65 2.98
C GLY A 147 -7.34 3.98 3.03
N LEU A 148 -6.60 4.26 4.10
CA LEU A 148 -5.79 5.47 4.23
C LEU A 148 -4.49 5.39 3.41
N LEU A 149 -3.81 4.27 3.43
CA LEU A 149 -2.49 4.11 2.83
C LEU A 149 -2.56 4.09 1.30
N LYS A 150 -3.42 3.25 0.73
CA LYS A 150 -3.43 2.93 -0.70
C LYS A 150 -3.65 4.13 -1.63
N PRO A 151 -4.65 5.01 -1.45
CA PRO A 151 -4.81 6.19 -2.28
C PRO A 151 -3.66 7.19 -2.05
N SER A 152 -3.21 7.34 -0.81
CA SER A 152 -2.23 8.35 -0.41
C SER A 152 -0.83 8.04 -0.92
N ILE A 153 -0.42 6.76 -0.97
CA ILE A 153 0.92 6.39 -1.46
C ILE A 153 1.07 6.69 -2.96
N SER A 154 0.03 6.45 -3.75
CA SER A 154 0.01 6.79 -5.19
C SER A 154 0.11 8.30 -5.42
N THR A 155 -0.56 9.11 -4.60
CA THR A 155 -0.46 10.57 -4.60
C THR A 155 0.97 11.03 -4.29
N LEU A 156 1.62 10.39 -3.31
CA LEU A 156 3.02 10.70 -2.98
C LEU A 156 3.98 10.37 -4.12
N VAL A 157 3.81 9.23 -4.82
CA VAL A 157 4.61 8.89 -6.00
C VAL A 157 4.45 9.97 -7.07
N GLY A 158 3.21 10.38 -7.36
CA GLY A 158 2.94 11.46 -8.31
C GLY A 158 3.61 12.79 -7.93
N GLY A 159 3.66 13.11 -6.63
CA GLY A 159 4.25 14.33 -6.09
C GLY A 159 5.79 14.35 -6.12
N LEU A 160 6.46 13.24 -6.40
CA LEU A 160 7.93 13.19 -6.57
C LEU A 160 8.40 13.76 -7.92
N TYR A 161 7.50 13.92 -8.87
CA TYR A 161 7.81 14.35 -10.23
C TYR A 161 7.05 15.63 -10.57
N SER A 162 7.70 16.53 -11.30
CA SER A 162 6.98 17.64 -11.91
C SER A 162 6.07 17.12 -13.05
N THR A 163 5.05 17.88 -13.38
CA THR A 163 4.11 17.52 -14.47
C THR A 163 4.77 17.38 -15.84
N LYS A 164 5.96 17.96 -16.02
CA LYS A 164 6.76 17.93 -17.25
C LYS A 164 7.91 16.93 -17.23
N ASP A 165 8.12 16.22 -16.11
CA ASP A 165 9.22 15.25 -15.99
C ASP A 165 8.90 13.99 -16.79
N GLN A 166 9.64 13.73 -17.85
CA GLN A 166 9.49 12.55 -18.71
C GLN A 166 9.74 11.21 -17.96
N ARG A 167 10.42 11.25 -16.80
CA ARG A 167 10.67 10.05 -15.97
C ARG A 167 9.47 9.65 -15.13
N ARG A 168 8.42 10.47 -15.07
CA ARG A 168 7.25 10.22 -14.22
C ARG A 168 6.61 8.86 -14.51
N ASP A 169 6.38 8.55 -15.79
CA ASP A 169 5.73 7.29 -16.19
C ASP A 169 6.62 6.07 -15.89
N ALA A 170 7.93 6.20 -16.10
CA ALA A 170 8.89 5.17 -15.70
C ALA A 170 8.94 4.99 -14.19
N GLY A 171 8.81 6.08 -13.40
CA GLY A 171 8.70 6.03 -11.95
C GLY A 171 7.46 5.29 -11.46
N PHE A 172 6.31 5.54 -12.07
CA PHE A 172 5.11 4.75 -11.78
C PHE A 172 5.25 3.29 -12.18
N SER A 173 5.89 2.99 -13.31
CA SER A 173 6.16 1.61 -13.75
C SER A 173 7.02 0.86 -12.73
N LEU A 174 8.07 1.50 -12.21
CA LEU A 174 8.89 0.95 -11.12
C LEU A 174 8.07 0.72 -9.85
N PHE A 175 7.24 1.69 -9.46
CA PHE A 175 6.36 1.55 -8.30
C PHE A 175 5.40 0.36 -8.45
N TYR A 176 4.75 0.20 -9.60
CA TYR A 176 3.89 -0.94 -9.89
C TYR A 176 4.65 -2.28 -9.94
N MET A 177 5.91 -2.28 -10.35
CA MET A 177 6.76 -3.47 -10.27
C MET A 177 6.92 -3.93 -8.80
N GLY A 178 7.09 -3.02 -7.84
CA GLY A 178 7.10 -3.34 -6.41
C GLY A 178 5.82 -4.01 -5.94
N ILE A 179 4.65 -3.49 -6.36
CA ILE A 179 3.34 -4.10 -6.09
C ILE A 179 3.31 -5.57 -6.57
N ASN A 180 3.74 -5.81 -7.81
CA ASN A 180 3.69 -7.14 -8.41
C ASN A 180 4.67 -8.11 -7.75
N ILE A 181 5.88 -7.65 -7.39
CA ILE A 181 6.85 -8.46 -6.65
C ILE A 181 6.27 -8.88 -5.30
N GLY A 182 5.72 -7.95 -4.52
CA GLY A 182 5.10 -8.24 -3.24
C GLY A 182 3.93 -9.23 -3.36
N ALA A 183 3.04 -8.98 -4.32
CA ALA A 183 1.87 -9.82 -4.57
C ALA A 183 2.24 -11.25 -5.02
N PHE A 184 3.28 -11.40 -5.83
CA PHE A 184 3.76 -12.70 -6.32
C PHE A 184 4.48 -13.48 -5.23
N ALA A 185 5.39 -12.85 -4.50
CA ALA A 185 6.18 -13.50 -3.47
C ALA A 185 5.36 -13.92 -2.25
N ALA A 186 4.33 -13.15 -1.90
CA ALA A 186 3.54 -13.35 -0.69
C ALA A 186 2.91 -14.75 -0.58
N PRO A 187 2.07 -15.23 -1.52
CA PRO A 187 1.43 -16.54 -1.39
C PRO A 187 2.44 -17.70 -1.42
N LEU A 188 3.57 -17.53 -2.12
CA LEU A 188 4.63 -18.54 -2.16
C LEU A 188 5.28 -18.70 -0.79
N VAL A 189 5.69 -17.59 -0.17
CA VAL A 189 6.35 -17.60 1.15
C VAL A 189 5.37 -18.02 2.24
N THR A 190 4.19 -17.42 2.27
CA THR A 190 3.18 -17.74 3.33
C THR A 190 2.62 -19.14 3.18
N GLY A 191 2.41 -19.62 1.94
CA GLY A 191 1.98 -20.99 1.68
C GLY A 191 3.03 -22.02 2.10
N TRP A 192 4.31 -21.75 1.78
CA TRP A 192 5.40 -22.60 2.23
C TRP A 192 5.51 -22.63 3.77
N LEU A 193 5.49 -21.49 4.43
CA LEU A 193 5.54 -21.39 5.89
C LEU A 193 4.36 -22.12 6.56
N ALA A 194 3.15 -22.00 6.00
CA ALA A 194 1.95 -22.60 6.57
C ALA A 194 1.89 -24.13 6.40
N GLN A 195 2.55 -24.68 5.37
CA GLN A 195 2.49 -26.10 5.02
C GLN A 195 3.78 -26.88 5.32
N SER A 196 4.87 -26.18 5.67
CA SER A 196 6.17 -26.82 5.96
C SER A 196 6.16 -27.50 7.31
N GLU A 197 6.29 -28.82 7.32
CA GLU A 197 6.46 -29.61 8.54
C GLU A 197 7.78 -29.27 9.24
N GLU A 198 8.83 -28.98 8.47
CA GLU A 198 10.13 -28.57 8.99
C GLU A 198 10.06 -27.27 9.76
N PHE A 199 9.36 -26.28 9.21
CA PHE A 199 9.16 -24.99 9.88
C PHE A 199 8.32 -25.16 11.16
N ARG A 200 7.29 -26.00 11.12
CA ARG A 200 6.49 -26.33 12.31
C ARG A 200 7.33 -26.99 13.39
N ALA A 201 8.16 -27.97 13.03
CA ALA A 201 9.08 -28.63 13.96
C ALA A 201 10.06 -27.63 14.60
N GLN A 202 10.53 -26.66 13.82
CA GLN A 202 11.42 -25.61 14.29
C GLN A 202 10.74 -24.63 15.26
N LEU A 203 9.47 -24.26 15.00
CA LEU A 203 8.66 -23.46 15.93
C LEU A 203 8.49 -24.16 17.29
N ILE A 204 8.22 -25.48 17.28
CA ILE A 204 8.10 -26.28 18.49
C ILE A 204 9.43 -26.29 19.29
N GLN A 205 10.56 -26.42 18.60
CA GLN A 205 11.89 -26.34 19.23
C GLN A 205 12.17 -24.98 19.86
N TRP A 206 11.62 -23.90 19.33
CA TRP A 206 11.74 -22.55 19.89
C TRP A 206 10.71 -22.26 21.00
N GLY A 207 9.91 -23.25 21.38
CA GLY A 207 8.86 -23.11 22.39
C GLY A 207 7.63 -22.34 21.90
N LEU A 208 7.51 -22.16 20.58
CA LEU A 208 6.37 -21.56 19.92
C LEU A 208 5.51 -22.69 19.35
N ASP A 209 4.70 -23.33 20.18
CA ASP A 209 3.78 -24.36 19.67
C ASP A 209 2.61 -23.66 18.94
N PRO A 210 2.44 -23.88 17.62
CA PRO A 210 1.36 -23.26 16.86
C PRO A 210 -0.03 -23.81 17.20
N LEU A 211 -0.14 -24.79 18.10
CA LEU A 211 -1.40 -25.42 18.51
C LEU A 211 -1.83 -25.08 19.95
N HIS A 212 -1.09 -24.21 20.64
CA HIS A 212 -1.41 -23.73 21.99
C HIS A 212 -1.64 -22.25 22.08
#